data_1570a8ac9bc4e046531749c703085ad1
#
_entry.id   1570a8ac9bc4e046531749c703085ad1
#
_cell.length_a   1.000
_cell.length_b   1.000
_cell.length_c   1.000
_cell.angle_alpha   90.00
_cell.angle_beta   90.00
_cell.angle_gamma   90.00
#
_symmetry.space_group_name_H-M   'P 1'
#
loop_
_entity.id
_entity.type
_entity.pdbx_description
1 polymer ?
#
loop_
_entity_poly.entity_id
_entity_poly.type
_entity_poly.pdbx_seq_one_letter_code
_entity_poly.pdbx_strand_id
1 'polypeptide(L)'
;MISNQILQSTIDGIKNIARVELSIYDIDGKLLTATFSNAVDYEGFVKNFADSDAENQEARGCQLFKVSDECRLEYILLVMGSSNDVYMIGKMAVFQLQNLITAYKERFDKDNFIKNLLLDNLLLVDIYNRAKKLHIEQNARRIVFIVETKNEKDNGALETIRTLFVAKSKDFITAVDEKNIIIVRELTPNETYEDMEKVARTVLDMLNTEAMSSARISYGTIVNEIKEVSKSYKEAKMAL
;
A
#
# COMPACT_ATOMS: atom_id res chain seq x y z
N MET A 1 -4.31 -7.52 -2.25
CA MET A 1 -3.32 -8.61 -2.08
C MET A 1 -1.95 -7.97 -1.95
N ILE A 2 -1.10 -8.41 -1.03
CA ILE A 2 0.27 -7.92 -0.84
C ILE A 2 1.12 -8.44 -2.00
N SER A 3 2.07 -7.63 -2.52
CA SER A 3 2.94 -8.11 -3.60
C SER A 3 3.93 -9.17 -3.11
N ASN A 4 4.25 -10.14 -3.97
CA ASN A 4 5.22 -11.19 -3.63
C ASN A 4 6.59 -10.62 -3.24
N GLN A 5 6.99 -9.49 -3.83
CA GLN A 5 8.25 -8.81 -3.49
C GLN A 5 8.30 -8.36 -2.02
N ILE A 6 7.20 -7.85 -1.49
CA ILE A 6 7.12 -7.41 -0.09
C ILE A 6 7.06 -8.60 0.86
N LEU A 7 6.30 -9.66 0.50
CA LEU A 7 6.30 -10.90 1.25
C LEU A 7 7.72 -11.50 1.30
N GLN A 8 8.43 -11.54 0.16
CA GLN A 8 9.82 -12.01 0.09
C GLN A 8 10.75 -11.19 0.99
N SER A 9 10.73 -9.87 0.87
CA SER A 9 11.56 -9.00 1.71
C SER A 9 11.30 -9.21 3.21
N THR A 10 10.03 -9.47 3.57
CA THR A 10 9.64 -9.74 4.97
C THR A 10 10.24 -11.04 5.49
N ILE A 11 10.11 -12.15 4.73
CA ILE A 11 10.66 -13.45 5.17
C ILE A 11 12.18 -13.47 5.11
N ASP A 12 12.81 -12.77 4.16
CA ASP A 12 14.26 -12.62 4.10
C ASP A 12 14.79 -11.87 5.33
N GLY A 13 14.08 -10.82 5.76
CA GLY A 13 14.39 -10.11 7.00
C GLY A 13 14.33 -11.03 8.23
N ILE A 14 13.28 -11.83 8.35
CA ILE A 14 13.12 -12.80 9.45
C ILE A 14 14.22 -13.88 9.41
N LYS A 15 14.50 -14.44 8.24
CA LYS A 15 15.59 -15.42 8.04
C LYS A 15 16.93 -14.86 8.51
N ASN A 16 17.25 -13.63 8.13
CA ASN A 16 18.54 -13.00 8.50
C ASN A 16 18.69 -12.83 10.02
N ILE A 17 17.60 -12.59 10.74
CA ILE A 17 17.60 -12.41 12.20
C ILE A 17 17.58 -13.77 12.92
N ALA A 18 16.64 -14.64 12.55
CA ALA A 18 16.32 -15.85 13.31
C ALA A 18 17.00 -17.12 12.78
N ARG A 19 17.65 -17.07 11.62
CA ARG A 19 18.35 -18.20 10.98
C ARG A 19 17.44 -19.42 10.75
N VAL A 20 16.20 -19.16 10.35
CA VAL A 20 15.21 -20.17 9.95
C VAL A 20 14.89 -20.03 8.48
N GLU A 21 14.45 -21.10 7.86
CA GLU A 21 13.90 -21.06 6.51
C GLU A 21 12.40 -20.85 6.56
N LEU A 22 11.88 -20.00 5.66
CA LEU A 22 10.47 -19.65 5.60
C LEU A 22 9.94 -19.75 4.17
N SER A 23 8.66 -20.10 4.05
CA SER A 23 7.92 -19.97 2.81
C SER A 23 6.46 -19.58 3.08
N ILE A 24 5.89 -18.82 2.16
CA ILE A 24 4.49 -18.36 2.23
C ILE A 24 3.75 -18.93 1.03
N TYR A 25 2.57 -19.45 1.31
CA TYR A 25 1.65 -20.02 0.32
C TYR A 25 0.30 -19.28 0.38
N ASP A 26 -0.43 -19.33 -0.73
CA ASP A 26 -1.81 -18.88 -0.74
C ASP A 26 -2.76 -19.90 -0.08
N ILE A 27 -4.04 -19.57 -0.04
CA ILE A 27 -5.09 -20.43 0.55
C ILE A 27 -5.29 -21.75 -0.20
N ASP A 28 -4.88 -21.81 -1.47
CA ASP A 28 -4.92 -23.02 -2.30
C ASP A 28 -3.65 -23.88 -2.17
N GLY A 29 -2.72 -23.47 -1.31
CA GLY A 29 -1.45 -24.14 -1.07
C GLY A 29 -0.39 -23.88 -2.14
N LYS A 30 -0.59 -22.89 -3.04
CA LYS A 30 0.38 -22.54 -4.07
C LYS A 30 1.45 -21.63 -3.51
N LEU A 31 2.70 -21.91 -3.83
CA LEU A 31 3.85 -21.13 -3.37
C LEU A 31 3.80 -19.67 -3.89
N LEU A 32 3.92 -18.72 -2.99
CA LEU A 32 4.04 -17.28 -3.30
C LEU A 32 5.50 -16.82 -3.21
N THR A 33 6.20 -17.23 -2.15
CA THR A 33 7.59 -16.83 -1.90
C THR A 33 8.28 -17.76 -0.91
N ALA A 34 9.60 -17.92 -1.02
CA ALA A 34 10.39 -18.77 -0.14
C ALA A 34 11.83 -18.28 0.01
N THR A 35 12.47 -18.68 1.11
CA THR A 35 13.89 -18.45 1.37
C THR A 35 14.78 -19.65 1.02
N PHE A 36 14.20 -20.74 0.53
CA PHE A 36 14.88 -21.97 0.15
C PHE A 36 14.32 -22.55 -1.17
N SER A 37 15.11 -23.40 -1.87
CA SER A 37 14.87 -23.75 -3.27
C SER A 37 13.77 -24.79 -3.53
N ASN A 38 13.51 -25.70 -2.60
CA ASN A 38 12.55 -26.81 -2.78
C ASN A 38 11.20 -26.58 -2.10
N ALA A 39 10.79 -25.32 -1.92
CA ALA A 39 9.51 -24.97 -1.28
C ALA A 39 8.28 -25.46 -2.05
N VAL A 40 8.38 -25.59 -3.38
CA VAL A 40 7.29 -26.11 -4.24
C VAL A 40 6.88 -27.55 -3.86
N ASP A 41 7.82 -28.36 -3.36
CA ASP A 41 7.56 -29.76 -2.97
C ASP A 41 6.57 -29.88 -1.79
N TYR A 42 6.32 -28.79 -1.09
CA TYR A 42 5.39 -28.73 0.06
C TYR A 42 3.96 -28.31 -0.33
N GLU A 43 3.69 -27.89 -1.56
CA GLU A 43 2.38 -27.35 -1.96
C GLU A 43 1.20 -28.28 -1.61
N GLY A 44 1.29 -29.57 -1.95
CA GLY A 44 0.24 -30.54 -1.64
C GLY A 44 0.04 -30.76 -0.13
N PHE A 45 1.15 -30.70 0.65
CA PHE A 45 1.11 -30.82 2.10
C PHE A 45 0.49 -29.56 2.74
N VAL A 46 0.85 -28.39 2.27
CA VAL A 46 0.31 -27.10 2.71
C VAL A 46 -1.17 -26.98 2.40
N LYS A 47 -1.63 -27.45 1.23
CA LYS A 47 -3.05 -27.47 0.88
C LYS A 47 -3.87 -28.31 1.85
N ASN A 48 -3.43 -29.50 2.20
CA ASN A 48 -4.11 -30.35 3.17
C ASN A 48 -4.23 -29.67 4.55
N PHE A 49 -3.19 -28.92 4.94
CA PHE A 49 -3.22 -28.15 6.17
C PHE A 49 -4.18 -26.94 6.08
N ALA A 50 -4.22 -26.24 4.94
CA ALA A 50 -5.15 -25.13 4.72
C ALA A 50 -6.61 -25.56 4.94
N ASP A 51 -6.97 -26.75 4.45
CA ASP A 51 -8.31 -27.33 4.55
C ASP A 51 -8.62 -27.92 5.95
N SER A 52 -7.64 -28.03 6.84
CA SER A 52 -7.86 -28.56 8.20
C SER A 52 -8.36 -27.50 9.17
N ASP A 53 -8.93 -27.92 10.31
CA ASP A 53 -9.36 -26.99 11.38
C ASP A 53 -8.20 -26.52 12.27
N ALA A 54 -6.98 -27.04 12.09
CA ALA A 54 -5.84 -26.72 12.93
C ALA A 54 -5.26 -25.33 12.59
N GLU A 55 -5.01 -24.52 13.60
CA GLU A 55 -4.35 -23.19 13.46
C GLU A 55 -2.83 -23.31 13.22
N ASN A 56 -2.23 -24.37 13.72
CA ASN A 56 -0.82 -24.70 13.49
C ASN A 56 -0.62 -26.23 13.50
N GLN A 57 0.42 -26.68 12.83
CA GLN A 57 0.75 -28.09 12.76
C GLN A 57 2.27 -28.28 12.66
N GLU A 58 2.78 -29.24 13.42
CA GLU A 58 4.16 -29.73 13.26
C GLU A 58 4.14 -31.05 12.48
N ALA A 59 4.81 -31.09 11.34
CA ALA A 59 4.98 -32.31 10.57
C ALA A 59 6.16 -32.19 9.61
N ARG A 60 6.79 -33.31 9.27
CA ARG A 60 7.91 -33.41 8.33
C ARG A 60 9.11 -32.48 8.67
N GLY A 61 9.34 -32.22 9.94
CA GLY A 61 10.41 -31.34 10.41
C GLY A 61 10.19 -29.86 10.14
N CYS A 62 8.95 -29.46 9.86
CA CYS A 62 8.55 -28.07 9.72
C CYS A 62 7.32 -27.73 10.59
N GLN A 63 7.16 -26.45 10.85
CA GLN A 63 6.00 -25.88 11.52
C GLN A 63 5.14 -25.13 10.49
N LEU A 64 3.86 -25.44 10.44
CA LEU A 64 2.86 -24.75 9.61
C LEU A 64 1.99 -23.86 10.48
N PHE A 65 1.65 -22.68 9.97
CA PHE A 65 0.79 -21.71 10.63
C PHE A 65 -0.20 -21.11 9.66
N LYS A 66 -1.46 -20.96 10.09
CA LYS A 66 -2.44 -20.13 9.39
C LYS A 66 -2.21 -18.67 9.71
N VAL A 67 -2.19 -17.84 8.67
CA VAL A 67 -2.13 -16.39 8.78
C VAL A 67 -3.49 -15.85 8.39
N SER A 68 -4.29 -15.53 9.39
CA SER A 68 -5.66 -15.05 9.20
C SER A 68 -5.76 -13.57 9.55
N ASP A 69 -6.65 -12.87 8.84
CA ASP A 69 -7.08 -11.53 9.15
C ASP A 69 -8.53 -11.56 9.61
N GLU A 70 -8.77 -11.12 10.83
CA GLU A 70 -10.02 -11.33 11.55
C GLU A 70 -10.43 -12.83 11.58
N CYS A 71 -11.36 -13.24 10.72
CA CYS A 71 -11.80 -14.64 10.61
C CYS A 71 -11.51 -15.25 9.23
N ARG A 72 -10.75 -14.56 8.36
CA ARG A 72 -10.46 -15.02 7.01
C ARG A 72 -9.01 -15.44 6.87
N LEU A 73 -8.79 -16.67 6.42
CA LEU A 73 -7.47 -17.16 6.05
C LEU A 73 -6.94 -16.39 4.82
N GLU A 74 -5.74 -15.84 4.93
CA GLU A 74 -5.10 -15.06 3.85
C GLU A 74 -3.86 -15.78 3.30
N TYR A 75 -3.04 -16.38 4.19
CA TYR A 75 -1.82 -17.10 3.82
C TYR A 75 -1.56 -18.30 4.73
N ILE A 76 -0.71 -19.20 4.26
CA ILE A 76 -0.08 -20.25 5.07
C ILE A 76 1.41 -19.97 5.14
N LEU A 77 1.95 -19.97 6.36
CA LEU A 77 3.37 -19.83 6.63
C LEU A 77 3.96 -21.21 6.99
N LEU A 78 5.03 -21.60 6.34
CA LEU A 78 5.84 -22.75 6.69
C LEU A 78 7.18 -22.25 7.21
N VAL A 79 7.61 -22.80 8.34
CA VAL A 79 8.90 -22.46 8.99
C VAL A 79 9.67 -23.72 9.28
N MET A 80 10.97 -23.72 8.93
CA MET A 80 11.91 -24.81 9.20
C MET A 80 13.16 -24.28 9.92
N GLY A 81 13.66 -25.07 10.85
CA GLY A 81 14.89 -24.75 11.57
C GLY A 81 15.28 -25.87 12.51
N SER A 82 16.52 -25.80 13.01
CA SER A 82 17.07 -26.80 13.94
C SER A 82 16.96 -26.37 15.42
N SER A 83 16.48 -25.16 15.70
CA SER A 83 16.36 -24.67 17.07
C SER A 83 15.02 -25.06 17.68
N ASN A 84 14.98 -25.19 19.02
CA ASN A 84 13.74 -25.41 19.76
C ASN A 84 12.78 -24.22 19.70
N ASP A 85 13.24 -23.08 19.17
CA ASP A 85 12.48 -21.81 19.11
C ASP A 85 11.71 -21.63 17.80
N VAL A 86 11.77 -22.59 16.87
CA VAL A 86 11.10 -22.49 15.54
C VAL A 86 9.62 -22.17 15.66
N TYR A 87 8.94 -22.76 16.63
CA TYR A 87 7.53 -22.47 16.91
C TYR A 87 7.31 -21.02 17.32
N MET A 88 8.14 -20.48 18.23
CA MET A 88 8.03 -19.09 18.67
C MET A 88 8.34 -18.11 17.53
N ILE A 89 9.38 -18.41 16.76
CA ILE A 89 9.74 -17.61 15.58
C ILE A 89 8.58 -17.62 14.56
N GLY A 90 7.96 -18.79 14.34
CA GLY A 90 6.78 -18.91 13.49
C GLY A 90 5.61 -18.04 13.97
N LYS A 91 5.30 -18.05 15.27
CA LYS A 91 4.25 -17.17 15.85
C LYS A 91 4.58 -15.68 15.68
N MET A 92 5.84 -15.28 15.87
CA MET A 92 6.28 -13.89 15.62
C MET A 92 6.15 -13.52 14.14
N ALA A 93 6.50 -14.41 13.23
CA ALA A 93 6.35 -14.21 11.80
C ALA A 93 4.86 -14.09 11.40
N VAL A 94 3.97 -14.91 11.96
CA VAL A 94 2.51 -14.78 11.77
C VAL A 94 2.04 -13.40 12.21
N PHE A 95 2.41 -12.96 13.42
CA PHE A 95 2.04 -11.63 13.93
C PHE A 95 2.55 -10.51 13.02
N GLN A 96 3.78 -10.61 12.52
CA GLN A 96 4.35 -9.63 11.57
C GLN A 96 3.56 -9.61 10.25
N LEU A 97 3.19 -10.77 9.72
CA LEU A 97 2.39 -10.86 8.49
C LEU A 97 0.98 -10.31 8.70
N GLN A 98 0.35 -10.55 9.85
CA GLN A 98 -0.96 -9.98 10.20
C GLN A 98 -0.91 -8.45 10.27
N ASN A 99 0.11 -7.87 10.89
CA ASN A 99 0.33 -6.43 10.91
C ASN A 99 0.51 -5.87 9.49
N LEU A 100 1.25 -6.58 8.64
CA LEU A 100 1.44 -6.21 7.24
C LEU A 100 0.12 -6.22 6.47
N ILE A 101 -0.72 -7.26 6.64
CA ILE A 101 -2.05 -7.37 6.02
C ILE A 101 -2.92 -6.18 6.44
N THR A 102 -2.97 -5.87 7.73
CA THR A 102 -3.75 -4.76 8.28
C THR A 102 -3.31 -3.42 7.68
N ALA A 103 -2.00 -3.15 7.65
CA ALA A 103 -1.45 -1.92 7.07
C ALA A 103 -1.77 -1.77 5.58
N TYR A 104 -1.73 -2.88 4.82
CA TYR A 104 -2.11 -2.88 3.40
C TYR A 104 -3.60 -2.64 3.18
N LYS A 105 -4.46 -3.23 4.02
CA LYS A 105 -5.91 -2.97 3.96
C LYS A 105 -6.24 -1.51 4.25
N GLU A 106 -5.66 -0.94 5.30
CA GLU A 106 -5.85 0.48 5.61
C GLU A 106 -5.41 1.38 4.47
N ARG A 107 -4.25 1.10 3.87
CA ARG A 107 -3.75 1.87 2.72
C ARG A 107 -4.69 1.76 1.52
N PHE A 108 -5.19 0.57 1.23
CA PHE A 108 -6.13 0.32 0.14
C PHE A 108 -7.48 1.03 0.37
N ASP A 109 -7.99 1.00 1.60
CA ASP A 109 -9.24 1.68 1.97
C ASP A 109 -9.10 3.20 1.87
N LYS A 110 -7.96 3.77 2.29
CA LYS A 110 -7.66 5.19 2.11
C LYS A 110 -7.57 5.58 0.64
N ASP A 111 -6.88 4.81 -0.17
CA ASP A 111 -6.74 5.07 -1.62
C ASP A 111 -8.11 5.02 -2.31
N ASN A 112 -8.92 3.98 -2.03
CA ASN A 112 -10.28 3.87 -2.56
C ASN A 112 -11.20 5.01 -2.10
N PHE A 113 -11.10 5.42 -0.84
CA PHE A 113 -11.87 6.56 -0.33
C PHE A 113 -11.52 7.82 -1.09
N ILE A 114 -10.24 8.14 -1.24
CA ILE A 114 -9.77 9.34 -1.96
C ILE A 114 -10.18 9.29 -3.44
N LYS A 115 -10.05 8.16 -4.14
CA LYS A 115 -10.50 8.02 -5.52
C LYS A 115 -11.99 8.31 -5.69
N ASN A 116 -12.83 7.70 -4.83
CA ASN A 116 -14.26 7.93 -4.88
C ASN A 116 -14.64 9.37 -4.50
N LEU A 117 -13.91 10.00 -3.59
CA LEU A 117 -14.08 11.41 -3.21
C LEU A 117 -13.76 12.33 -4.40
N LEU A 118 -12.63 12.14 -5.09
CA LEU A 118 -12.22 12.91 -6.26
C LEU A 118 -13.25 12.82 -7.40
N LEU A 119 -13.78 11.61 -7.61
CA LEU A 119 -14.78 11.34 -8.67
C LEU A 119 -16.21 11.74 -8.29
N ASP A 120 -16.43 12.28 -7.09
CA ASP A 120 -17.75 12.72 -6.59
C ASP A 120 -18.76 11.55 -6.46
N ASN A 121 -18.25 10.36 -6.17
CA ASN A 121 -19.01 9.11 -6.08
C ASN A 121 -19.51 8.80 -4.65
N LEU A 122 -19.40 9.74 -3.71
CA LEU A 122 -19.76 9.55 -2.30
C LEU A 122 -20.84 10.51 -1.87
N LEU A 123 -21.79 10.01 -1.08
CA LEU A 123 -22.74 10.87 -0.40
C LEU A 123 -22.03 11.64 0.73
N LEU A 124 -22.53 12.84 1.04
CA LEU A 124 -21.94 13.71 2.07
C LEU A 124 -21.77 12.99 3.43
N VAL A 125 -22.77 12.23 3.84
CA VAL A 125 -22.72 11.45 5.10
C VAL A 125 -21.60 10.40 5.06
N ASP A 126 -21.41 9.74 3.91
CA ASP A 126 -20.37 8.73 3.73
C ASP A 126 -18.97 9.35 3.74
N ILE A 127 -18.82 10.57 3.18
CA ILE A 127 -17.53 11.29 3.21
C ILE A 127 -17.07 11.47 4.66
N TYR A 128 -17.93 12.02 5.52
CA TYR A 128 -17.57 12.28 6.91
C TYR A 128 -17.37 11.01 7.74
N ASN A 129 -18.23 10.01 7.56
CA ASN A 129 -18.12 8.73 8.29
C ASN A 129 -16.85 7.97 7.91
N ARG A 130 -16.54 7.87 6.62
CA ARG A 130 -15.33 7.19 6.15
C ARG A 130 -14.06 7.95 6.52
N ALA A 131 -14.04 9.28 6.37
CA ALA A 131 -12.92 10.11 6.80
C ALA A 131 -12.60 9.88 8.28
N LYS A 132 -13.62 9.86 9.16
CA LYS A 132 -13.46 9.56 10.59
C LYS A 132 -12.89 8.15 10.84
N LYS A 133 -13.45 7.12 10.17
CA LYS A 133 -12.97 5.73 10.28
C LYS A 133 -11.52 5.58 9.83
N LEU A 134 -11.12 6.29 8.79
CA LEU A 134 -9.77 6.22 8.20
C LEU A 134 -8.79 7.21 8.86
N HIS A 135 -9.21 7.90 9.93
CA HIS A 135 -8.38 8.90 10.63
C HIS A 135 -7.88 10.02 9.71
N ILE A 136 -8.74 10.45 8.76
CA ILE A 136 -8.47 11.57 7.86
C ILE A 136 -9.12 12.83 8.43
N GLU A 137 -8.32 13.89 8.61
CA GLU A 137 -8.80 15.17 9.13
C GLU A 137 -9.86 15.78 8.20
N GLN A 138 -11.02 16.15 8.76
CA GLN A 138 -12.15 16.64 7.97
C GLN A 138 -12.00 18.12 7.61
N ASN A 139 -11.47 18.91 8.56
CA ASN A 139 -11.30 20.35 8.45
C ASN A 139 -9.83 20.73 8.29
N ALA A 140 -9.22 20.31 7.18
CA ALA A 140 -7.86 20.65 6.84
C ALA A 140 -7.79 21.35 5.49
N ARG A 141 -6.87 22.31 5.37
CA ARG A 141 -6.59 22.96 4.09
C ARG A 141 -5.96 21.98 3.13
N ARG A 142 -6.54 21.82 1.96
CA ARG A 142 -6.03 20.90 0.93
C ARG A 142 -6.05 21.52 -0.46
N ILE A 143 -5.17 21.03 -1.32
CA ILE A 143 -5.15 21.35 -2.74
C ILE A 143 -4.93 20.06 -3.52
N VAL A 144 -5.49 19.99 -4.72
CA VAL A 144 -5.31 18.85 -5.61
C VAL A 144 -4.40 19.24 -6.77
N PHE A 145 -3.34 18.45 -6.99
CA PHE A 145 -2.53 18.52 -8.20
C PHE A 145 -2.88 17.33 -9.10
N ILE A 146 -2.82 17.57 -10.40
CA ILE A 146 -2.88 16.54 -11.44
C ILE A 146 -1.58 16.59 -12.20
N VAL A 147 -0.88 15.46 -12.24
CA VAL A 147 0.33 15.27 -13.05
C VAL A 147 -0.03 14.34 -14.20
N GLU A 148 -0.05 14.86 -15.40
CA GLU A 148 -0.27 14.07 -16.63
C GLU A 148 1.09 13.67 -17.22
N THR A 149 1.31 12.36 -17.35
CA THR A 149 2.51 11.80 -17.99
C THR A 149 2.23 11.42 -19.45
N LYS A 150 3.23 11.56 -20.34
CA LYS A 150 3.06 11.20 -21.75
C LYS A 150 3.03 9.69 -22.00
N ASN A 151 3.69 8.91 -21.16
CA ASN A 151 3.79 7.47 -21.31
C ASN A 151 2.69 6.78 -20.50
N GLU A 152 1.92 5.92 -21.16
CA GLU A 152 0.99 5.00 -20.50
C GLU A 152 1.79 4.03 -19.60
N LYS A 153 1.37 3.86 -18.35
CA LYS A 153 2.00 2.97 -17.35
C LYS A 153 3.42 3.38 -16.89
N ASP A 154 3.67 4.68 -16.77
CA ASP A 154 4.94 5.13 -16.18
C ASP A 154 4.96 4.87 -14.66
N ASN A 155 5.20 3.61 -14.28
CA ASN A 155 5.35 3.23 -12.86
C ASN A 155 6.52 3.98 -12.20
N GLY A 156 7.53 4.41 -12.97
CA GLY A 156 8.64 5.21 -12.50
C GLY A 156 8.19 6.58 -12.02
N ALA A 157 7.33 7.27 -12.78
CA ALA A 157 6.80 8.58 -12.40
C ALA A 157 6.00 8.53 -11.10
N LEU A 158 5.15 7.52 -10.92
CA LEU A 158 4.36 7.34 -9.69
C LEU A 158 5.26 7.09 -8.48
N GLU A 159 6.29 6.24 -8.62
CA GLU A 159 7.23 5.95 -7.54
C GLU A 159 8.11 7.16 -7.21
N THR A 160 8.59 7.90 -8.21
CA THR A 160 9.33 9.15 -8.02
C THR A 160 8.50 10.18 -7.24
N ILE A 161 7.22 10.39 -7.63
CA ILE A 161 6.32 11.29 -6.91
C ILE A 161 6.09 10.79 -5.48
N ARG A 162 5.85 9.50 -5.28
CA ARG A 162 5.70 8.92 -3.93
C ARG A 162 6.91 9.18 -3.05
N THR A 163 8.12 9.05 -3.59
CA THR A 163 9.35 9.29 -2.83
C THR A 163 9.47 10.74 -2.36
N LEU A 164 9.02 11.69 -3.18
CA LEU A 164 9.00 13.12 -2.82
C LEU A 164 8.11 13.44 -1.62
N PHE A 165 6.95 12.81 -1.54
CA PHE A 165 5.91 13.16 -0.59
C PHE A 165 5.84 12.24 0.65
N VAL A 166 6.52 11.08 0.65
CA VAL A 166 6.36 10.02 1.67
C VAL A 166 6.96 10.35 3.04
N ALA A 167 7.92 11.26 3.15
CA ALA A 167 8.73 11.31 4.38
C ALA A 167 8.03 11.87 5.63
N LYS A 168 6.96 12.70 5.51
CA LYS A 168 6.23 13.30 6.67
C LYS A 168 4.83 13.80 6.35
N SER A 169 4.26 13.54 5.17
CA SER A 169 3.05 14.23 4.76
C SER A 169 1.79 13.41 4.97
N LYS A 170 0.72 14.11 5.31
CA LYS A 170 -0.65 13.59 5.28
C LYS A 170 -1.22 13.64 3.84
N ASP A 171 -0.34 13.63 2.85
CA ASP A 171 -0.69 13.73 1.44
C ASP A 171 -1.15 12.37 0.91
N PHE A 172 -2.09 12.39 -0.04
CA PHE A 172 -2.56 11.18 -0.72
C PHE A 172 -2.10 11.23 -2.17
N ILE A 173 -1.46 10.15 -2.62
CA ILE A 173 -1.01 10.01 -3.99
C ILE A 173 -1.71 8.80 -4.58
N THR A 174 -2.51 9.05 -5.60
CA THR A 174 -3.30 8.02 -6.28
C THR A 174 -3.27 8.21 -7.80
N ALA A 175 -3.63 7.20 -8.56
CA ALA A 175 -3.87 7.30 -10.00
C ALA A 175 -5.36 7.03 -10.25
N VAL A 176 -6.02 7.92 -10.97
CA VAL A 176 -7.44 7.76 -11.36
C VAL A 176 -7.54 7.04 -12.70
N ASP A 177 -6.54 7.24 -13.55
CA ASP A 177 -6.40 6.58 -14.86
C ASP A 177 -4.91 6.29 -15.16
N GLU A 178 -4.61 5.78 -16.36
CA GLU A 178 -3.26 5.34 -16.74
C GLU A 178 -2.28 6.51 -16.98
N LYS A 179 -2.75 7.74 -17.12
CA LYS A 179 -1.95 8.93 -17.47
C LYS A 179 -1.86 9.95 -16.35
N ASN A 180 -2.85 9.95 -15.43
CA ASN A 180 -3.00 10.99 -14.43
C ASN A 180 -2.67 10.51 -13.03
N ILE A 181 -1.59 11.05 -12.47
CA ILE A 181 -1.25 10.90 -11.07
C ILE A 181 -1.84 12.08 -10.30
N ILE A 182 -2.61 11.79 -9.27
CA ILE A 182 -3.30 12.78 -8.46
C ILE A 182 -2.61 12.89 -7.10
N ILE A 183 -2.29 14.12 -6.70
CA ILE A 183 -1.72 14.42 -5.39
C ILE A 183 -2.73 15.28 -4.64
N VAL A 184 -3.30 14.77 -3.56
CA VAL A 184 -4.12 15.54 -2.62
C VAL A 184 -3.21 15.95 -1.47
N ARG A 185 -2.76 17.20 -1.45
CA ARG A 185 -1.84 17.72 -0.46
C ARG A 185 -2.55 18.40 0.68
N GLU A 186 -2.19 18.05 1.92
CA GLU A 186 -2.61 18.78 3.12
C GLU A 186 -1.64 19.92 3.40
N LEU A 187 -2.17 21.14 3.55
CA LEU A 187 -1.40 22.37 3.68
C LEU A 187 -1.31 22.80 5.14
N THR A 188 -0.17 23.33 5.51
CA THR A 188 -0.02 24.09 6.75
C THR A 188 -0.76 25.44 6.68
N PRO A 189 -1.08 26.08 7.81
CA PRO A 189 -1.78 27.37 7.78
C PRO A 189 -1.08 28.48 6.99
N ASN A 190 0.25 28.44 6.90
CA ASN A 190 1.07 29.50 6.30
C ASN A 190 1.41 29.26 4.82
N GLU A 191 1.12 28.07 4.27
CA GLU A 191 1.39 27.79 2.85
C GLU A 191 0.45 28.55 1.93
N THR A 192 0.99 29.10 0.86
CA THR A 192 0.31 29.95 -0.12
C THR A 192 0.33 29.31 -1.52
N TYR A 193 -0.31 29.94 -2.50
CA TYR A 193 -0.22 29.51 -3.90
C TYR A 193 1.20 29.60 -4.48
N GLU A 194 2.02 30.54 -4.00
CA GLU A 194 3.44 30.63 -4.41
C GLU A 194 4.23 29.39 -4.00
N ASP A 195 3.92 28.82 -2.83
CA ASP A 195 4.54 27.58 -2.38
C ASP A 195 4.06 26.39 -3.20
N MET A 196 2.78 26.40 -3.62
CA MET A 196 2.23 25.38 -4.50
C MET A 196 2.88 25.41 -5.88
N GLU A 197 3.19 26.58 -6.41
CA GLU A 197 3.94 26.73 -7.66
C GLU A 197 5.36 26.15 -7.55
N LYS A 198 6.06 26.39 -6.42
CA LYS A 198 7.38 25.79 -6.15
C LYS A 198 7.30 24.27 -6.10
N VAL A 199 6.28 23.73 -5.42
CA VAL A 199 6.04 22.28 -5.37
C VAL A 199 5.80 21.71 -6.76
N ALA A 200 4.96 22.36 -7.58
CA ALA A 200 4.69 21.94 -8.96
C ALA A 200 5.98 21.90 -9.80
N ARG A 201 6.82 22.95 -9.70
CA ARG A 201 8.13 23.01 -10.38
C ARG A 201 9.06 21.89 -9.94
N THR A 202 9.16 21.65 -8.62
CA THR A 202 9.99 20.56 -8.07
C THR A 202 9.56 19.20 -8.60
N VAL A 203 8.25 18.93 -8.66
CA VAL A 203 7.71 17.67 -9.21
C VAL A 203 8.10 17.52 -10.68
N LEU A 204 7.91 18.58 -11.49
CA LEU A 204 8.29 18.56 -12.91
C LEU A 204 9.77 18.33 -13.12
N ASP A 205 10.63 19.02 -12.37
CA ASP A 205 12.08 18.90 -12.46
C ASP A 205 12.54 17.47 -12.14
N MET A 206 11.97 16.87 -11.09
CA MET A 206 12.31 15.49 -10.72
C MET A 206 11.81 14.46 -11.75
N LEU A 207 10.61 14.62 -12.28
CA LEU A 207 10.11 13.74 -13.34
C LEU A 207 10.95 13.83 -14.60
N ASN A 208 11.41 15.03 -14.98
CA ASN A 208 12.27 15.21 -16.13
C ASN A 208 13.67 14.62 -15.92
N THR A 209 14.23 14.71 -14.70
CA THR A 209 15.60 14.28 -14.41
C THR A 209 15.71 12.80 -14.05
N GLU A 210 14.83 12.29 -13.19
CA GLU A 210 14.93 10.92 -12.65
C GLU A 210 14.11 9.93 -13.45
N ALA A 211 12.88 10.29 -13.84
CA ALA A 211 12.00 9.40 -14.58
C ALA A 211 12.14 9.55 -16.10
N MET A 212 12.94 10.51 -16.60
CA MET A 212 13.05 10.86 -18.02
C MET A 212 11.67 11.00 -18.70
N SER A 213 10.66 11.40 -17.92
CA SER A 213 9.27 11.49 -18.34
C SER A 213 8.86 12.94 -18.49
N SER A 214 8.41 13.31 -19.70
CA SER A 214 7.82 14.63 -19.92
C SER A 214 6.41 14.65 -19.35
N ALA A 215 6.17 15.54 -18.39
CA ALA A 215 4.89 15.67 -17.71
C ALA A 215 4.33 17.09 -17.78
N ARG A 216 3.02 17.22 -17.60
CA ARG A 216 2.34 18.50 -17.33
C ARG A 216 1.74 18.42 -15.93
N ILE A 217 1.68 19.55 -15.25
CA ILE A 217 1.08 19.63 -13.93
C ILE A 217 0.10 20.80 -13.88
N SER A 218 -1.03 20.56 -13.26
CA SER A 218 -2.02 21.58 -12.92
C SER A 218 -2.45 21.44 -11.47
N TYR A 219 -3.05 22.46 -10.90
CA TYR A 219 -3.64 22.38 -9.57
C TYR A 219 -4.92 23.22 -9.47
N GLY A 220 -5.82 22.81 -8.56
CA GLY A 220 -7.06 23.49 -8.30
C GLY A 220 -6.93 24.54 -7.21
N THR A 221 -8.06 25.00 -6.69
CA THR A 221 -8.10 25.95 -5.56
C THR A 221 -7.87 25.25 -4.23
N ILE A 222 -7.33 26.01 -3.26
CA ILE A 222 -7.20 25.56 -1.87
C ILE A 222 -8.60 25.48 -1.26
N VAL A 223 -8.92 24.31 -0.70
CA VAL A 223 -10.19 24.03 -0.01
C VAL A 223 -9.94 23.76 1.47
N ASN A 224 -10.95 23.96 2.32
CA ASN A 224 -10.79 23.86 3.77
C ASN A 224 -11.48 22.62 4.38
N GLU A 225 -12.36 21.98 3.64
CA GLU A 225 -13.09 20.80 4.08
C GLU A 225 -12.87 19.62 3.12
N ILE A 226 -12.88 18.40 3.68
CA ILE A 226 -12.68 17.18 2.91
C ILE A 226 -13.69 17.02 1.77
N LYS A 227 -14.96 17.42 1.97
CA LYS A 227 -16.02 17.34 0.94
C LYS A 227 -15.74 18.19 -0.29
N GLU A 228 -14.89 19.22 -0.17
CA GLU A 228 -14.59 20.15 -1.26
C GLU A 228 -13.40 19.71 -2.13
N VAL A 229 -12.75 18.60 -1.77
CA VAL A 229 -11.59 18.08 -2.51
C VAL A 229 -11.95 17.74 -3.96
N SER A 230 -13.16 17.23 -4.21
CA SER A 230 -13.67 16.98 -5.57
C SER A 230 -13.77 18.26 -6.42
N LYS A 231 -14.07 19.40 -5.79
CA LYS A 231 -14.08 20.71 -6.48
C LYS A 231 -12.67 21.09 -6.92
N SER A 232 -11.69 21.04 -6.02
CA SER A 232 -10.29 21.33 -6.35
C SER A 232 -9.77 20.41 -7.47
N TYR A 233 -10.15 19.11 -7.45
CA TYR A 233 -9.83 18.18 -8.53
C TYR A 233 -10.43 18.59 -9.88
N LYS A 234 -11.71 18.93 -9.92
CA LYS A 234 -12.38 19.37 -11.15
C LYS A 234 -11.73 20.63 -11.74
N GLU A 235 -11.36 21.58 -10.90
CA GLU A 235 -10.67 22.81 -11.30
C GLU A 235 -9.25 22.51 -11.84
N ALA A 236 -8.48 21.64 -11.15
CA ALA A 236 -7.19 21.19 -11.65
C ALA A 236 -7.32 20.50 -13.02
N LYS A 237 -8.35 19.68 -13.22
CA LYS A 237 -8.62 19.00 -14.49
C LYS A 237 -8.97 19.95 -15.62
N MET A 238 -9.63 21.07 -15.32
CA MET A 238 -9.92 22.09 -16.32
C MET A 238 -8.70 22.94 -16.70
N ALA A 239 -7.71 23.03 -15.82
CA ALA A 239 -6.48 23.79 -16.01
C ALA A 239 -5.36 22.99 -16.71
N LEU A 240 -5.51 21.67 -16.85
CA LEU A 240 -4.55 20.77 -17.49
C LEU A 240 -4.59 20.89 -19.00
#